data_0858d01c12f62885e506f8dcff351051
#
_entry.id   0858d01c12f62885e506f8dcff351051
#
_cell.length_a   1.000
_cell.length_b   1.000
_cell.length_c   1.000
_cell.angle_alpha   90.00
_cell.angle_beta   90.00
_cell.angle_gamma   90.00
#
_symmetry.space_group_name_H-M   'P 1'
#
loop_
_entity.id
_entity.type
_entity.pdbx_description
1 polymer ?
#
loop_
_entity_poly.entity_id
_entity_poly.type
_entity_poly.pdbx_seq_one_letter_code
_entity_poly.pdbx_strand_id
1 'polypeptide(L)' 'MTDVAKIIEIIGSSDKSWEDAAQVAVTEASKTLHGIHGIEVKNMTAIVDTNTGKILQYRADVNISFGIEH' A
#
# COMPACT_ATOMS: atom_id res chain seq x y z
N MET A 1 -21.83 8.90 18.69
CA MET A 1 -21.93 8.29 17.34
C MET A 1 -20.91 7.15 17.21
N THR A 2 -21.31 6.09 16.57
CA THR A 2 -20.43 4.96 16.35
C THR A 2 -19.92 4.99 14.92
N ASP A 3 -18.62 4.97 14.78
CA ASP A 3 -18.00 4.93 13.48
C ASP A 3 -17.59 3.50 13.12
N VAL A 4 -17.69 3.18 11.85
CA VAL A 4 -17.26 1.89 11.34
C VAL A 4 -16.19 2.14 10.29
N ALA A 5 -15.08 1.43 10.43
CA ALA A 5 -14.01 1.46 9.45
C ALA A 5 -13.82 0.06 8.89
N LYS A 6 -13.45 0.01 7.63
CA LYS A 6 -13.14 -1.23 6.95
C LYS A 6 -11.68 -1.20 6.53
N ILE A 7 -11.06 -2.37 6.52
CA ILE A 7 -9.65 -2.50 6.15
C ILE A 7 -9.55 -3.45 4.97
N ILE A 8 -8.78 -3.03 3.96
CA ILE A 8 -8.38 -3.91 2.86
C ILE A 8 -6.86 -3.97 2.81
N GLU A 9 -6.37 -5.09 2.33
CA GLU A 9 -4.92 -5.28 2.18
C GLU A 9 -4.57 -5.30 0.70
N ILE A 10 -3.59 -4.49 0.31
CA ILE A 10 -3.07 -4.48 -1.06
C ILE A 10 -1.56 -4.33 -1.05
N ILE A 11 -0.95 -4.73 -2.17
CA ILE A 11 0.50 -4.63 -2.34
C ILE A 11 0.77 -3.63 -3.46
N GLY A 12 1.53 -2.60 -3.15
CA GLY A 12 2.03 -1.65 -4.14
C GLY A 12 3.46 -1.96 -4.50
N SER A 13 3.85 -1.62 -5.71
CA SER A 13 5.21 -1.82 -6.21
C SER A 13 5.76 -0.53 -6.79
N SER A 14 7.06 -0.33 -6.65
CA SER A 14 7.74 0.85 -7.16
C SER A 14 9.19 0.51 -7.46
N ASP A 15 9.74 1.15 -8.47
CA ASP A 15 11.18 1.04 -8.75
C ASP A 15 11.98 2.10 -8.01
N LYS A 16 11.34 2.93 -7.19
CA LYS A 16 11.97 4.07 -6.50
C LYS A 16 12.24 3.82 -5.03
N SER A 17 11.21 3.43 -4.29
CA SER A 17 11.33 3.27 -2.83
C SER A 17 10.14 2.53 -2.26
N TRP A 18 10.27 2.08 -1.00
CA TRP A 18 9.14 1.48 -0.28
C TRP A 18 8.05 2.51 0.00
N GLU A 19 8.46 3.75 0.30
CA GLU A 19 7.47 4.82 0.53
C GLU A 19 6.65 5.07 -0.72
N ASP A 20 7.31 5.10 -1.88
CA ASP A 20 6.61 5.27 -3.15
C ASP A 20 5.71 4.06 -3.44
N ALA A 21 6.18 2.85 -3.11
CA ALA A 21 5.36 1.64 -3.28
C ALA A 21 4.07 1.73 -2.45
N ALA A 22 4.17 2.20 -1.21
CA ALA A 22 3.00 2.40 -0.36
C ALA A 22 2.08 3.46 -0.96
N GLN A 23 2.63 4.55 -1.47
CA GLN A 23 1.85 5.60 -2.10
C GLN A 23 1.14 5.10 -3.35
N VAL A 24 1.79 4.27 -4.16
CA VAL A 24 1.17 3.64 -5.33
C VAL A 24 -0.06 2.84 -4.92
N ALA A 25 0.06 2.07 -3.84
CA ALA A 25 -1.06 1.28 -3.34
C ALA A 25 -2.24 2.17 -2.95
N VAL A 26 -1.98 3.25 -2.21
CA VAL A 26 -3.02 4.19 -1.78
C VAL A 26 -3.64 4.90 -2.98
N THR A 27 -2.82 5.35 -3.91
CA THR A 27 -3.30 6.06 -5.10
C THR A 27 -4.22 5.17 -5.93
N GLU A 28 -3.85 3.91 -6.10
CA GLU A 28 -4.66 2.97 -6.84
C GLU A 28 -5.99 2.68 -6.13
N ALA A 29 -5.92 2.47 -4.82
CA ALA A 29 -7.12 2.22 -4.02
C ALA A 29 -8.07 3.42 -4.03
N SER A 30 -7.54 4.63 -4.04
CA SER A 30 -8.37 5.84 -3.98
C SER A 30 -9.16 6.08 -5.26
N LYS A 31 -8.86 5.35 -6.34
CA LYS A 31 -9.65 5.44 -7.57
C LYS A 31 -11.05 4.84 -7.40
N THR A 32 -11.20 3.88 -6.50
CA THR A 32 -12.48 3.19 -6.30
C THR A 32 -13.03 3.33 -4.88
N LEU A 33 -12.18 3.67 -3.92
CA LEU A 33 -12.58 3.78 -2.52
C LEU A 33 -12.61 5.25 -2.10
N HIS A 34 -13.61 5.61 -1.32
CA HIS A 34 -13.74 6.94 -0.74
C HIS A 34 -13.49 6.87 0.75
N GLY A 35 -13.02 7.97 1.31
CA GLY A 35 -12.86 8.05 2.76
C GLY A 35 -11.65 7.29 3.31
N ILE A 36 -10.62 7.11 2.49
CA ILE A 36 -9.36 6.55 2.99
C ILE A 36 -8.73 7.56 3.94
N HIS A 37 -8.46 7.13 5.18
CA HIS A 37 -7.87 8.04 6.15
C HIS A 37 -6.65 7.48 6.87
N GLY A 38 -6.22 6.26 6.57
CA GLY A 38 -5.00 5.74 7.15
C GLY A 38 -4.51 4.50 6.46
N ILE A 39 -3.23 4.23 6.65
CA ILE A 39 -2.63 2.98 6.19
C ILE A 39 -1.70 2.45 7.28
N GLU A 40 -1.52 1.15 7.25
CA GLU A 40 -0.51 0.48 8.06
C GLU A 40 0.36 -0.33 7.10
N VAL A 41 1.66 -0.13 7.13
CA VAL A 41 2.58 -0.92 6.31
C VAL A 41 2.88 -2.21 7.08
N LYS A 42 2.43 -3.34 6.56
CA LYS A 42 2.62 -4.63 7.19
C LYS A 42 3.98 -5.22 6.90
N ASN A 43 4.39 -5.18 5.64
CA ASN A 43 5.65 -5.77 5.20
C ASN A 43 6.25 -4.94 4.09
N MET A 44 7.58 -4.95 4.05
CA MET A 44 8.35 -4.35 2.98
C MET A 44 9.25 -5.43 2.42
N THR A 45 9.16 -5.66 1.12
CA THR A 45 9.96 -6.66 0.43
C THR A 45 10.56 -6.04 -0.81
N ALA A 46 11.45 -6.77 -1.46
CA ALA A 46 12.07 -6.29 -2.69
C ALA A 46 12.39 -7.47 -3.60
N ILE A 47 12.39 -7.19 -4.89
CA ILE A 47 12.83 -8.15 -5.90
C ILE A 47 14.25 -7.77 -6.28
N VAL A 48 15.13 -8.75 -6.30
CA VAL A 48 16.56 -8.55 -6.51
C VAL A 48 17.00 -9.29 -7.77
N ASP A 49 17.85 -8.64 -8.56
CA ASP A 49 18.51 -9.29 -9.68
C ASP A 49 19.51 -10.30 -9.12
N THR A 50 19.33 -11.57 -9.47
CA THR A 50 20.15 -12.66 -8.95
C THR A 50 21.61 -12.54 -9.34
N ASN A 51 21.89 -11.97 -10.49
CA ASN A 51 23.28 -11.90 -11.01
C ASN A 51 24.07 -10.74 -10.42
N THR A 52 23.42 -9.62 -10.18
CA THR A 52 24.11 -8.40 -9.74
C THR A 52 23.87 -8.06 -8.27
N GLY A 53 22.83 -8.65 -7.66
CA GLY A 53 22.41 -8.31 -6.30
C GLY A 53 21.72 -6.95 -6.21
N LYS A 54 21.35 -6.36 -7.35
CA LYS A 54 20.71 -5.05 -7.37
C LYS A 54 19.23 -5.19 -7.11
N ILE A 55 18.69 -4.30 -6.30
CA ILE A 55 17.25 -4.23 -6.07
C ILE A 55 16.58 -3.68 -7.32
N LEU A 56 15.64 -4.43 -7.87
CA LEU A 56 14.91 -4.06 -9.08
C LEU A 56 13.57 -3.40 -8.76
N GLN A 57 12.93 -3.83 -7.68
CA GLN A 57 11.59 -3.37 -7.38
C GLN A 57 11.36 -3.44 -5.88
N TYR A 58 10.78 -2.37 -5.33
CA TYR A 58 10.34 -2.30 -3.94
C TYR A 58 8.87 -2.64 -3.88
N ARG A 59 8.46 -3.40 -2.86
CA ARG A 59 7.06 -3.79 -2.66
C ARG A 59 6.66 -3.51 -1.23
N ALA A 60 5.50 -2.88 -1.07
CA ALA A 60 4.92 -2.59 0.23
C ALA A 60 3.55 -3.25 0.34
N ASP A 61 3.39 -4.07 1.37
CA ASP A 61 2.12 -4.71 1.71
C ASP A 61 1.44 -3.82 2.74
N VAL A 62 0.35 -3.18 2.36
CA VAL A 62 -0.32 -2.21 3.22
C VAL A 62 -1.77 -2.59 3.50
N ASN A 63 -2.18 -2.32 4.74
CA ASN A 63 -3.58 -2.32 5.13
C ASN A 63 -4.10 -0.89 4.99
N ILE A 64 -5.16 -0.73 4.22
CA ILE A 64 -5.78 0.58 4.01
C ILE A 64 -7.08 0.63 4.79
N SER A 65 -7.23 1.64 5.64
CA SER A 65 -8.45 1.85 6.40
C SER A 65 -9.27 2.98 5.79
N PHE A 66 -10.56 2.73 5.67
CA PHE A 66 -11.48 3.74 5.15
C PHE A 66 -12.80 3.66 5.90
N GLY A 67 -13.44 4.83 6.01
CA GLY A 67 -14.71 4.94 6.71
C GLY A 67 -15.87 4.46 5.85
N ILE A 68 -16.86 3.89 6.52
CA ILE A 68 -18.13 3.55 5.90
C ILE A 68 -19.12 4.61 6.34
N GLU A 69 -19.72 5.29 5.37
CA GLU A 69 -20.75 6.28 5.65
C GLU A 69 -22.13 5.65 5.70
N HIS A 70 -22.94 6.16 6.62
CA HIS A 70 -24.32 5.73 6.79
C HIS A 70 -25.29 6.86 6.51
#